data_3f5ad2aa2905ca3bf29ae91b7ac0d13d
#
_entry.id   3f5ad2aa2905ca3bf29ae91b7ac0d13d
#
_cell.length_a   1.000
_cell.length_b   1.000
_cell.length_c   1.000
_cell.angle_alpha   90.00
_cell.angle_beta   90.00
_cell.angle_gamma   90.00
#
_symmetry.space_group_name_H-M   'P 1'
#
loop_
_entity.id
_entity.type
_entity.pdbx_description
1 polymer ?
#
loop_
_entity_poly.entity_id
_entity_poly.type
_entity_poly.pdbx_seq_one_letter_code
_entity_poly.pdbx_strand_id
1 'polypeptide(L)'
;MLKLNCIKNILKVSSILLILTQLSCSQYKKRENIIVASAGKIESLDPAQANTLRTLQILSALGDTLYKINKEGNLSPSLAKDLPKVSKNGLLIDIPLKENISFHDGSIFNAEAMAFSLNRFRKIGTLNYLLNDKIEDIEVKGKFLLRIKLKKPSSSLASLLTSVNLTPVSPDSYSNYKDSFNNKKFVGTGPYFLESFNSSQQIIKPFKNYWGEKPLNKGINFINYSNSSTLFGAIKTKEVDVLISNSIDDLQRLTLNNMVKKDQLKSGEGDPIEIGYITFKSNKLPLENKVVRKALSYTIDRELISQQVSFGTREPLRSIVPPQLHKKEFKPWPKYNPNTARSLLKTEGYCESEILSIPLTFRSNVPADKLLALTWRDQIKRDLSDCLEITLNGIESTTVYKQLSEGAFEAVILDWTGAYPDPEAYLTPLLSCNELNNNSCLKGEAVFSGSFWGDKKLQELLEKSEELDGENRLNNLIKVEKLAAQGGAYLPIWLVNPKAWSLKDISQPEFSKDGLIILKNLERD
;
A
#
# COMPACT_ATOMS: atom_id res chain seq x y z
N MET A 1 -45.15 16.32 -65.77
CA MET A 1 -45.50 15.68 -64.47
C MET A 1 -44.39 14.97 -63.72
N LEU A 2 -43.23 14.64 -64.33
CA LEU A 2 -42.12 13.92 -63.62
C LEU A 2 -41.22 14.80 -62.74
N LYS A 3 -41.12 16.12 -62.89
CA LYS A 3 -40.26 16.99 -62.06
C LYS A 3 -40.86 17.36 -60.70
N LEU A 4 -42.16 17.31 -60.52
CA LEU A 4 -42.79 17.64 -59.22
C LEU A 4 -42.68 16.49 -58.19
N ASN A 5 -42.61 15.25 -58.64
CA ASN A 5 -42.49 14.07 -57.72
C ASN A 5 -41.07 13.92 -57.16
N CYS A 6 -40.01 14.37 -57.87
CA CYS A 6 -38.65 14.29 -57.37
C CYS A 6 -38.41 15.27 -56.22
N ILE A 7 -38.98 16.49 -56.28
CA ILE A 7 -38.83 17.51 -55.22
C ILE A 7 -39.60 17.10 -53.93
N LYS A 8 -40.77 16.47 -54.03
CA LYS A 8 -41.52 15.95 -52.88
C LYS A 8 -40.82 14.79 -52.15
N ASN A 9 -40.10 13.96 -52.88
CA ASN A 9 -39.31 12.86 -52.28
C ASN A 9 -38.03 13.35 -51.63
N ILE A 10 -37.34 14.36 -52.19
CA ILE A 10 -36.17 14.98 -51.57
C ILE A 10 -36.53 15.71 -50.27
N LEU A 11 -37.65 16.43 -50.22
CA LEU A 11 -38.14 17.08 -49.00
C LEU A 11 -38.55 16.09 -47.91
N LYS A 12 -39.12 14.92 -48.27
CA LYS A 12 -39.43 13.86 -47.30
C LYS A 12 -38.18 13.19 -46.73
N VAL A 13 -37.16 12.95 -47.54
CA VAL A 13 -35.88 12.36 -47.11
C VAL A 13 -35.12 13.34 -46.21
N SER A 14 -35.09 14.65 -46.53
CA SER A 14 -34.50 15.69 -45.68
C SER A 14 -35.20 15.83 -44.34
N SER A 15 -36.54 15.72 -44.29
CA SER A 15 -37.30 15.81 -43.03
C SER A 15 -37.08 14.57 -42.14
N ILE A 16 -36.91 13.39 -42.72
CA ILE A 16 -36.57 12.15 -41.98
C ILE A 16 -35.10 12.20 -41.45
N LEU A 17 -34.17 12.77 -42.20
CA LEU A 17 -32.78 12.96 -41.74
C LEU A 17 -32.69 13.97 -40.59
N LEU A 18 -33.52 15.05 -40.60
CA LEU A 18 -33.57 16.05 -39.53
C LEU A 18 -34.20 15.48 -38.23
N ILE A 19 -35.15 14.55 -38.33
CA ILE A 19 -35.76 13.88 -37.17
C ILE A 19 -34.80 12.86 -36.54
N LEU A 20 -33.95 12.19 -37.34
CA LEU A 20 -32.94 11.27 -36.85
C LEU A 20 -31.79 11.99 -36.11
N THR A 21 -31.50 13.25 -36.41
CA THR A 21 -30.48 14.03 -35.68
C THR A 21 -31.01 14.59 -34.35
N GLN A 22 -32.31 14.70 -34.15
CA GLN A 22 -32.88 15.13 -32.88
C GLN A 22 -33.05 14.00 -31.84
N LEU A 23 -33.00 12.73 -32.26
CA LEU A 23 -33.05 11.58 -31.36
C LEU A 23 -31.67 11.19 -30.76
N SER A 24 -30.61 11.90 -31.16
CA SER A 24 -29.24 11.69 -30.61
C SER A 24 -28.90 12.54 -29.37
N CYS A 25 -29.84 13.35 -28.85
CA CYS A 25 -29.74 13.82 -27.48
C CYS A 25 -30.16 12.66 -26.55
N SER A 26 -29.28 11.70 -26.38
CA SER A 26 -29.37 10.78 -25.26
C SER A 26 -29.39 11.68 -24.00
N GLN A 27 -30.56 11.76 -23.34
CA GLN A 27 -30.62 12.29 -21.99
C GLN A 27 -29.53 11.60 -21.21
N TYR A 28 -28.48 12.33 -20.87
CA TYR A 28 -27.42 11.86 -19.98
C TYR A 28 -28.10 11.57 -18.64
N LYS A 29 -28.60 10.34 -18.48
CA LYS A 29 -29.27 9.92 -17.25
C LYS A 29 -28.25 10.15 -16.14
N LYS A 30 -28.46 11.15 -15.31
CA LYS A 30 -27.55 11.51 -14.22
C LYS A 30 -27.25 10.20 -13.47
N ARG A 31 -25.98 9.75 -13.49
CA ARG A 31 -25.58 8.50 -12.84
C ARG A 31 -25.85 8.64 -11.35
N GLU A 32 -26.59 7.72 -10.78
CA GLU A 32 -26.91 7.77 -9.35
C GLU A 32 -25.72 7.39 -8.48
N ASN A 33 -24.95 6.38 -8.91
CA ASN A 33 -23.74 5.94 -8.22
C ASN A 33 -22.52 6.69 -8.76
N ILE A 34 -21.53 6.91 -7.90
CA ILE A 34 -20.23 7.40 -8.29
C ILE A 34 -19.39 6.22 -8.82
N ILE A 35 -18.78 6.41 -9.99
CA ILE A 35 -17.91 5.41 -10.61
C ILE A 35 -16.47 5.67 -10.16
N VAL A 36 -15.92 4.75 -9.37
CA VAL A 36 -14.53 4.76 -8.93
C VAL A 36 -13.76 3.71 -9.70
N ALA A 37 -12.60 4.06 -10.23
CA ALA A 37 -11.84 3.14 -11.08
C ALA A 37 -10.38 2.97 -10.63
N SER A 38 -9.88 1.74 -10.82
CA SER A 38 -8.47 1.38 -10.69
C SER A 38 -8.08 0.38 -11.80
N ALA A 39 -6.79 0.07 -11.95
CA ALA A 39 -6.37 -1.00 -12.86
C ALA A 39 -6.04 -2.30 -12.11
N GLY A 40 -6.29 -3.43 -12.77
CA GLY A 40 -6.11 -4.78 -12.25
C GLY A 40 -7.40 -5.42 -11.77
N LYS A 41 -7.40 -6.73 -11.60
CA LYS A 41 -8.57 -7.51 -11.15
C LYS A 41 -8.63 -7.62 -9.64
N ILE A 42 -9.83 -7.77 -9.09
CA ILE A 42 -10.07 -8.17 -7.70
C ILE A 42 -10.60 -9.59 -7.70
N GLU A 43 -9.85 -10.50 -7.10
CA GLU A 43 -10.19 -11.93 -7.09
C GLU A 43 -11.03 -12.30 -5.87
N SER A 44 -10.84 -11.60 -4.76
CA SER A 44 -11.52 -11.87 -3.51
C SER A 44 -11.75 -10.59 -2.71
N LEU A 45 -12.87 -10.54 -1.98
CA LEU A 45 -13.15 -9.56 -0.94
C LEU A 45 -13.11 -10.19 0.47
N ASP A 46 -12.54 -11.38 0.61
CA ASP A 46 -12.30 -11.95 1.94
C ASP A 46 -11.15 -11.20 2.64
N PRO A 47 -11.35 -10.59 3.83
CA PRO A 47 -10.30 -9.85 4.53
C PRO A 47 -9.07 -10.71 4.81
N ALA A 48 -9.26 -12.02 5.05
CA ALA A 48 -8.17 -12.95 5.33
C ALA A 48 -7.28 -13.22 4.09
N GLN A 49 -7.76 -12.93 2.88
CA GLN A 49 -7.02 -13.10 1.63
C GLN A 49 -6.56 -11.77 1.02
N ALA A 50 -7.08 -10.64 1.49
CA ALA A 50 -6.80 -9.32 0.92
C ALA A 50 -5.32 -8.96 1.09
N ASN A 51 -4.64 -8.67 -0.03
CA ASN A 51 -3.22 -8.32 -0.04
C ASN A 51 -2.89 -7.20 -1.06
N THR A 52 -3.90 -6.58 -1.66
CA THR A 52 -3.70 -5.48 -2.61
C THR A 52 -4.44 -4.22 -2.14
N LEU A 53 -3.86 -3.05 -2.38
CA LEU A 53 -4.50 -1.77 -2.05
C LEU A 53 -5.89 -1.62 -2.69
N ARG A 54 -6.14 -2.20 -3.87
CA ARG A 54 -7.46 -2.21 -4.51
C ARG A 54 -8.51 -2.95 -3.69
N THR A 55 -8.16 -4.14 -3.22
CA THR A 55 -9.05 -4.94 -2.37
C THR A 55 -9.30 -4.23 -1.04
N LEU A 56 -8.25 -3.72 -0.40
CA LEU A 56 -8.34 -2.98 0.86
C LEU A 56 -9.20 -1.71 0.71
N GLN A 57 -9.13 -1.02 -0.43
CA GLN A 57 -9.96 0.15 -0.71
C GLN A 57 -11.47 -0.16 -0.66
N ILE A 58 -11.90 -1.30 -1.20
CA ILE A 58 -13.31 -1.70 -1.15
C ILE A 58 -13.68 -2.21 0.24
N LEU A 59 -12.81 -3.03 0.84
CA LEU A 59 -13.04 -3.57 2.18
C LEU A 59 -13.16 -2.47 3.24
N SER A 60 -12.41 -1.36 3.12
CA SER A 60 -12.51 -0.22 4.03
C SER A 60 -13.87 0.51 3.99
N ALA A 61 -14.65 0.32 2.91
CA ALA A 61 -16.01 0.81 2.82
C ALA A 61 -17.06 -0.20 3.31
N LEU A 62 -16.73 -1.48 3.25
CA LEU A 62 -17.65 -2.56 3.62
C LEU A 62 -17.53 -2.97 5.10
N GLY A 63 -16.43 -2.64 5.77
CA GLY A 63 -16.19 -3.03 7.14
C GLY A 63 -15.47 -1.96 7.95
N ASP A 64 -15.64 -2.01 9.27
CA ASP A 64 -14.90 -1.19 10.20
C ASP A 64 -13.85 -2.03 10.92
N THR A 65 -12.79 -1.39 11.40
CA THR A 65 -11.75 -1.99 12.22
C THR A 65 -11.99 -1.71 13.71
N LEU A 66 -11.27 -2.38 14.61
CA LEU A 66 -11.37 -2.10 16.05
C LEU A 66 -10.91 -0.68 16.37
N TYR A 67 -9.84 -0.24 15.75
CA TYR A 67 -9.26 1.09 15.90
C TYR A 67 -9.03 1.73 14.53
N LYS A 68 -8.82 3.03 14.52
CA LYS A 68 -8.40 3.84 13.34
C LYS A 68 -7.38 4.88 13.76
N ILE A 69 -6.64 5.43 12.83
CA ILE A 69 -5.79 6.59 13.08
C ILE A 69 -6.58 7.85 12.72
N ASN A 70 -6.68 8.77 13.67
CA ASN A 70 -7.37 10.05 13.47
C ASN A 70 -6.53 11.03 12.64
N LYS A 71 -7.07 12.21 12.34
CA LYS A 71 -6.39 13.24 11.51
C LYS A 71 -5.07 13.70 12.12
N GLU A 72 -4.97 13.70 13.44
CA GLU A 72 -3.77 14.07 14.21
C GLU A 72 -2.70 12.96 14.26
N GLY A 73 -2.97 11.77 13.65
CA GLY A 73 -2.06 10.65 13.64
C GLY A 73 -2.09 9.79 14.91
N ASN A 74 -3.10 9.95 15.76
CA ASN A 74 -3.25 9.18 16.99
C ASN A 74 -4.24 8.03 16.83
N LEU A 75 -4.00 6.94 17.57
CA LEU A 75 -4.94 5.82 17.66
C LEU A 75 -6.26 6.29 18.26
N SER A 76 -7.37 5.93 17.65
CA SER A 76 -8.71 6.26 18.11
C SER A 76 -9.66 5.06 18.00
N PRO A 77 -10.65 4.92 18.91
CA PRO A 77 -11.63 3.85 18.87
C PRO A 77 -12.51 3.90 17.62
N SER A 78 -12.80 2.73 17.02
CA SER A 78 -13.76 2.55 15.92
C SER A 78 -14.85 1.57 16.36
N LEU A 79 -14.73 0.25 16.16
CA LEU A 79 -15.61 -0.74 16.77
C LEU A 79 -15.33 -0.95 18.26
N ALA A 80 -14.11 -0.67 18.71
CA ALA A 80 -13.83 -0.55 20.15
C ALA A 80 -14.55 0.66 20.74
N LYS A 81 -14.97 0.54 22.01
CA LYS A 81 -15.60 1.61 22.78
C LYS A 81 -14.57 2.60 23.31
N ASP A 82 -13.38 2.11 23.66
CA ASP A 82 -12.29 2.86 24.27
C ASP A 82 -10.93 2.30 23.80
N LEU A 83 -9.84 2.98 24.16
CA LEU A 83 -8.49 2.47 23.94
C LEU A 83 -8.28 1.15 24.71
N PRO A 84 -7.35 0.28 24.25
CA PRO A 84 -7.10 -1.00 24.88
C PRO A 84 -6.54 -0.83 26.29
N LYS A 85 -6.98 -1.65 27.25
CA LYS A 85 -6.45 -1.69 28.61
C LYS A 85 -5.39 -2.77 28.72
N VAL A 86 -4.14 -2.37 28.89
CA VAL A 86 -2.99 -3.28 28.95
C VAL A 86 -2.68 -3.62 30.42
N SER A 87 -2.49 -4.91 30.72
CA SER A 87 -2.05 -5.37 32.06
C SER A 87 -0.64 -4.89 32.39
N LYS A 88 -0.27 -4.87 33.67
CA LYS A 88 1.06 -4.40 34.14
C LYS A 88 2.25 -5.15 33.51
N ASN A 89 2.06 -6.44 33.20
CA ASN A 89 3.09 -7.25 32.52
C ASN A 89 3.03 -7.18 31.01
N GLY A 90 2.13 -6.38 30.42
CA GLY A 90 1.99 -6.22 28.98
C GLY A 90 1.40 -7.41 28.23
N LEU A 91 1.01 -8.51 28.90
CA LEU A 91 0.61 -9.77 28.27
C LEU A 91 -0.89 -9.92 28.05
N LEU A 92 -1.72 -9.13 28.74
CA LEU A 92 -3.18 -9.15 28.59
C LEU A 92 -3.67 -7.81 28.09
N ILE A 93 -4.49 -7.83 27.06
CA ILE A 93 -5.06 -6.63 26.46
C ILE A 93 -6.57 -6.78 26.43
N ASP A 94 -7.27 -5.98 27.22
CA ASP A 94 -8.72 -5.92 27.28
C ASP A 94 -9.25 -4.82 26.35
N ILE A 95 -10.13 -5.20 25.45
CA ILE A 95 -10.73 -4.33 24.44
C ILE A 95 -12.24 -4.27 24.67
N PRO A 96 -12.75 -3.18 25.25
CA PRO A 96 -14.19 -2.96 25.35
C PRO A 96 -14.75 -2.63 23.95
N LEU A 97 -15.86 -3.25 23.59
CA LEU A 97 -16.50 -3.08 22.29
C LEU A 97 -17.73 -2.18 22.38
N LYS A 98 -18.05 -1.49 21.29
CA LYS A 98 -19.31 -0.74 21.17
C LYS A 98 -20.50 -1.69 21.09
N GLU A 99 -21.61 -1.24 21.62
CA GLU A 99 -22.89 -1.92 21.59
C GLU A 99 -23.77 -1.44 20.42
N ASN A 100 -24.80 -2.20 20.09
CA ASN A 100 -25.79 -1.85 19.07
C ASN A 100 -25.25 -1.67 17.65
N ILE A 101 -24.17 -2.37 17.33
CA ILE A 101 -23.63 -2.47 15.96
C ILE A 101 -24.13 -3.77 15.34
N SER A 102 -24.63 -3.69 14.11
CA SER A 102 -25.04 -4.86 13.32
C SER A 102 -24.17 -5.04 12.09
N PHE A 103 -24.01 -6.29 11.71
CA PHE A 103 -23.50 -6.64 10.38
C PHE A 103 -24.54 -6.37 9.28
N HIS A 104 -24.13 -6.42 8.02
CA HIS A 104 -25.00 -6.20 6.87
C HIS A 104 -26.15 -7.23 6.76
N ASP A 105 -26.00 -8.42 7.33
CA ASP A 105 -27.03 -9.46 7.39
C ASP A 105 -27.99 -9.30 8.58
N GLY A 106 -27.80 -8.26 9.40
CA GLY A 106 -28.61 -7.97 10.59
C GLY A 106 -28.15 -8.67 11.87
N SER A 107 -27.18 -9.58 11.81
CA SER A 107 -26.58 -10.19 13.02
C SER A 107 -25.83 -9.14 13.87
N ILE A 108 -25.69 -9.40 15.16
CA ILE A 108 -25.10 -8.43 16.11
C ILE A 108 -23.58 -8.59 16.14
N PHE A 109 -22.85 -7.46 16.05
CA PHE A 109 -21.41 -7.41 16.35
C PHE A 109 -21.21 -7.44 17.88
N ASN A 110 -20.38 -8.36 18.34
CA ASN A 110 -20.03 -8.56 19.74
C ASN A 110 -18.63 -9.18 19.88
N ALA A 111 -18.21 -9.50 21.09
CA ALA A 111 -16.89 -10.08 21.35
C ALA A 111 -16.71 -11.49 20.73
N GLU A 112 -17.77 -12.28 20.60
CA GLU A 112 -17.73 -13.59 19.95
C GLU A 112 -17.47 -13.45 18.45
N ALA A 113 -18.16 -12.49 17.78
CA ALA A 113 -17.96 -12.21 16.37
C ALA A 113 -16.56 -11.68 16.06
N MET A 114 -16.01 -10.83 16.95
CA MET A 114 -14.63 -10.34 16.80
C MET A 114 -13.61 -11.45 17.02
N ALA A 115 -13.78 -12.27 18.07
CA ALA A 115 -12.93 -13.42 18.36
C ALA A 115 -12.95 -14.44 17.20
N PHE A 116 -14.14 -14.74 16.65
CA PHE A 116 -14.28 -15.57 15.46
C PHE A 116 -13.45 -15.04 14.29
N SER A 117 -13.57 -13.75 14.00
CA SER A 117 -12.90 -13.12 12.86
C SER A 117 -11.39 -13.12 13.01
N LEU A 118 -10.86 -12.75 14.18
CA LEU A 118 -9.41 -12.77 14.45
C LEU A 118 -8.85 -14.20 14.44
N ASN A 119 -9.54 -15.18 15.04
CA ASN A 119 -9.11 -16.58 15.02
C ASN A 119 -9.17 -17.18 13.61
N ARG A 120 -10.17 -16.80 12.82
CA ARG A 120 -10.24 -17.17 11.40
C ARG A 120 -9.04 -16.58 10.63
N PHE A 121 -8.72 -15.30 10.82
CA PHE A 121 -7.54 -14.69 10.19
C PHE A 121 -6.25 -15.37 10.62
N ARG A 122 -6.07 -15.68 11.90
CA ARG A 122 -4.91 -16.45 12.40
C ARG A 122 -4.77 -17.82 11.76
N LYS A 123 -5.88 -18.46 11.42
CA LYS A 123 -5.89 -19.82 10.85
C LYS A 123 -5.60 -19.83 9.34
N ILE A 124 -6.26 -18.97 8.58
CA ILE A 124 -6.25 -19.03 7.10
C ILE A 124 -5.73 -17.77 6.43
N GLY A 125 -5.48 -16.69 7.16
CA GLY A 125 -5.04 -15.42 6.57
C GLY A 125 -3.71 -15.55 5.82
N THR A 126 -3.61 -14.91 4.66
CA THR A 126 -2.35 -14.84 3.90
C THR A 126 -1.25 -14.07 4.65
N LEU A 127 -1.65 -13.17 5.55
CA LEU A 127 -0.78 -12.41 6.46
C LEU A 127 -0.96 -12.84 7.93
N ASN A 128 -1.27 -14.10 8.17
CA ASN A 128 -1.59 -14.60 9.50
C ASN A 128 -0.45 -14.47 10.53
N TYR A 129 0.79 -14.43 10.07
CA TYR A 129 1.97 -14.19 10.91
C TYR A 129 1.86 -12.88 11.70
N LEU A 130 1.20 -11.84 11.17
CA LEU A 130 0.98 -10.56 11.86
C LEU A 130 0.32 -10.73 13.23
N LEU A 131 -0.59 -11.70 13.36
CA LEU A 131 -1.24 -12.03 14.62
C LEU A 131 -0.58 -13.25 15.31
N ASN A 132 -0.20 -14.28 14.55
CA ASN A 132 0.31 -15.51 15.12
C ASN A 132 1.63 -15.33 15.87
N ASP A 133 2.48 -14.42 15.43
CA ASP A 133 3.76 -14.15 16.10
C ASP A 133 3.56 -13.44 17.45
N LYS A 134 2.47 -12.69 17.60
CA LYS A 134 2.16 -11.86 18.78
C LYS A 134 1.15 -12.51 19.73
N ILE A 135 0.08 -13.12 19.21
CA ILE A 135 -1.08 -13.56 20.00
C ILE A 135 -0.94 -15.03 20.40
N GLU A 136 -1.04 -15.30 21.70
CA GLU A 136 -1.19 -16.65 22.25
C GLU A 136 -2.65 -17.11 22.12
N ASP A 137 -3.60 -16.33 22.68
CA ASP A 137 -5.01 -16.70 22.71
C ASP A 137 -5.95 -15.48 22.66
N ILE A 138 -7.21 -15.71 22.31
CA ILE A 138 -8.27 -14.70 22.24
C ILE A 138 -9.48 -15.19 23.03
N GLU A 139 -9.81 -14.49 24.12
CA GLU A 139 -10.85 -14.85 25.07
C GLU A 139 -12.03 -13.88 25.00
N VAL A 140 -13.24 -14.41 25.08
CA VAL A 140 -14.49 -13.65 25.28
C VAL A 140 -14.75 -13.54 26.78
N LYS A 141 -14.54 -12.35 27.35
CA LYS A 141 -14.74 -12.10 28.79
C LYS A 141 -16.15 -11.60 29.12
N GLY A 142 -16.91 -11.23 28.11
CA GLY A 142 -18.29 -10.77 28.19
C GLY A 142 -18.81 -10.41 26.81
N LYS A 143 -20.12 -10.16 26.68
CA LYS A 143 -20.76 -9.90 25.40
C LYS A 143 -20.05 -8.79 24.58
N PHE A 144 -19.49 -7.79 25.28
CA PHE A 144 -18.80 -6.64 24.67
C PHE A 144 -17.40 -6.40 25.26
N LEU A 145 -16.73 -7.47 25.71
CA LEU A 145 -15.37 -7.42 26.23
C LEU A 145 -14.53 -8.55 25.64
N LEU A 146 -13.59 -8.19 24.76
CA LEU A 146 -12.61 -9.08 24.18
C LEU A 146 -11.31 -8.99 24.97
N ARG A 147 -10.67 -10.12 25.28
CA ARG A 147 -9.32 -10.18 25.83
C ARG A 147 -8.39 -10.87 24.86
N ILE A 148 -7.26 -10.23 24.55
CA ILE A 148 -6.17 -10.81 23.78
C ILE A 148 -5.04 -11.13 24.76
N LYS A 149 -4.58 -12.39 24.74
CA LYS A 149 -3.41 -12.86 25.47
C LYS A 149 -2.22 -12.90 24.51
N LEU A 150 -1.13 -12.26 24.89
CA LEU A 150 0.07 -12.16 24.08
C LEU A 150 1.14 -13.17 24.51
N LYS A 151 1.94 -13.62 23.55
CA LYS A 151 3.15 -14.43 23.78
C LYS A 151 4.27 -13.63 24.45
N LYS A 152 4.39 -12.35 24.05
CA LYS A 152 5.30 -11.33 24.58
C LYS A 152 4.58 -9.98 24.58
N PRO A 153 4.96 -8.99 25.37
CA PRO A 153 4.42 -7.63 25.24
C PRO A 153 4.50 -7.13 23.81
N SER A 154 3.50 -6.41 23.33
CA SER A 154 3.48 -5.85 21.98
C SER A 154 2.79 -4.49 21.96
N SER A 155 3.60 -3.44 21.90
CA SER A 155 3.13 -2.06 21.79
C SER A 155 2.57 -1.72 20.41
N SER A 156 2.90 -2.51 19.38
CA SER A 156 2.39 -2.35 18.03
C SER A 156 1.02 -2.97 17.79
N LEU A 157 0.55 -3.86 18.69
CA LEU A 157 -0.73 -4.58 18.46
C LEU A 157 -1.91 -3.63 18.26
N ALA A 158 -2.00 -2.55 19.02
CA ALA A 158 -3.12 -1.61 18.89
C ALA A 158 -3.12 -0.91 17.52
N SER A 159 -1.94 -0.57 16.98
CA SER A 159 -1.78 -0.07 15.61
C SER A 159 -2.09 -1.14 14.56
N LEU A 160 -1.68 -2.39 14.79
CA LEU A 160 -2.02 -3.51 13.92
C LEU A 160 -3.55 -3.72 13.82
N LEU A 161 -4.30 -3.52 14.92
CA LEU A 161 -5.76 -3.63 14.94
C LEU A 161 -6.49 -2.49 14.18
N THR A 162 -5.77 -1.56 13.54
CA THR A 162 -6.30 -0.62 12.55
C THR A 162 -6.31 -1.20 11.14
N SER A 163 -5.62 -2.32 10.89
CA SER A 163 -5.51 -2.92 9.56
C SER A 163 -6.86 -3.40 9.04
N VAL A 164 -7.19 -3.00 7.82
CA VAL A 164 -8.42 -3.39 7.11
C VAL A 164 -8.56 -4.90 6.98
N ASN A 165 -7.45 -5.63 6.93
CA ASN A 165 -7.43 -7.10 6.94
C ASN A 165 -8.06 -7.73 8.19
N LEU A 166 -8.10 -6.98 9.29
CA LEU A 166 -8.63 -7.45 10.58
C LEU A 166 -10.08 -6.98 10.83
N THR A 167 -10.74 -6.46 9.79
CA THR A 167 -12.18 -6.16 9.81
C THR A 167 -12.99 -7.41 10.16
N PRO A 168 -13.93 -7.35 11.13
CA PRO A 168 -14.76 -8.49 11.48
C PRO A 168 -15.74 -8.86 10.36
N VAL A 169 -15.97 -10.15 10.25
CA VAL A 169 -16.99 -10.75 9.36
C VAL A 169 -18.10 -11.38 10.20
N SER A 170 -19.33 -11.40 9.67
CA SER A 170 -20.47 -12.03 10.36
C SER A 170 -20.25 -13.54 10.54
N PRO A 171 -20.26 -14.07 11.79
CA PRO A 171 -20.18 -15.51 12.01
C PRO A 171 -21.30 -16.29 11.32
N ASP A 172 -22.52 -15.75 11.24
CA ASP A 172 -23.67 -16.39 10.60
C ASP A 172 -23.43 -16.60 9.10
N SER A 173 -22.83 -15.60 8.44
CA SER A 173 -22.50 -15.67 7.02
C SER A 173 -21.20 -16.42 6.71
N TYR A 174 -20.30 -16.58 7.69
CA TYR A 174 -18.96 -17.15 7.51
C TYR A 174 -18.73 -18.49 8.22
N SER A 175 -19.72 -19.06 8.92
CA SER A 175 -19.60 -20.34 9.60
C SER A 175 -19.08 -21.49 8.71
N ASN A 176 -19.55 -21.54 7.46
CA ASN A 176 -19.10 -22.51 6.46
C ASN A 176 -17.71 -22.19 5.85
N TYR A 177 -17.16 -21.01 6.15
CA TYR A 177 -15.87 -20.53 5.64
C TYR A 177 -14.85 -20.29 6.75
N LYS A 178 -15.03 -20.90 7.92
CA LYS A 178 -14.08 -20.75 9.05
C LYS A 178 -12.65 -21.22 8.70
N ASP A 179 -12.54 -22.18 7.78
CA ASP A 179 -11.31 -22.83 7.35
C ASP A 179 -11.01 -22.63 5.84
N SER A 180 -11.74 -21.73 5.17
CA SER A 180 -11.58 -21.43 3.74
C SER A 180 -11.97 -19.99 3.43
N PHE A 181 -11.61 -19.50 2.24
CA PHE A 181 -11.95 -18.15 1.80
C PHE A 181 -13.36 -18.06 1.21
N ASN A 182 -14.04 -16.94 1.48
CA ASN A 182 -15.30 -16.56 0.84
C ASN A 182 -15.01 -15.50 -0.24
N ASN A 183 -14.68 -15.96 -1.44
CA ASN A 183 -14.18 -15.06 -2.50
C ASN A 183 -15.26 -14.17 -3.16
N LYS A 184 -16.55 -14.44 -2.93
CA LYS A 184 -17.64 -13.80 -3.68
C LYS A 184 -18.54 -12.89 -2.85
N LYS A 185 -18.45 -12.97 -1.53
CA LYS A 185 -19.32 -12.21 -0.62
C LYS A 185 -18.48 -11.56 0.47
N PHE A 186 -18.99 -10.46 0.97
CA PHE A 186 -18.49 -9.83 2.17
C PHE A 186 -19.67 -9.34 3.01
N VAL A 187 -19.67 -9.69 4.29
CA VAL A 187 -20.68 -9.26 5.27
C VAL A 187 -19.94 -8.71 6.48
N GLY A 188 -19.80 -7.39 6.51
CA GLY A 188 -19.13 -6.63 7.56
C GLY A 188 -20.06 -5.63 8.24
N THR A 189 -19.49 -4.63 8.90
CA THR A 189 -20.17 -3.62 9.72
C THR A 189 -20.17 -2.22 9.10
N GLY A 190 -19.55 -2.04 7.94
CA GLY A 190 -19.23 -0.75 7.35
C GLY A 190 -20.40 0.03 6.78
N PRO A 191 -20.14 1.29 6.31
CA PRO A 191 -21.16 2.19 5.80
C PRO A 191 -21.84 1.72 4.50
N TYR A 192 -21.25 0.77 3.79
CA TYR A 192 -21.81 0.17 2.58
C TYR A 192 -21.89 -1.35 2.72
N PHE A 193 -22.89 -1.93 2.07
CA PHE A 193 -22.96 -3.38 1.83
C PHE A 193 -22.65 -3.71 0.38
N LEU A 194 -22.18 -4.92 0.13
CA LEU A 194 -21.88 -5.41 -1.20
C LEU A 194 -23.17 -5.86 -1.90
N GLU A 195 -23.58 -5.15 -2.96
CA GLU A 195 -24.74 -5.50 -3.79
C GLU A 195 -24.39 -6.54 -4.84
N SER A 196 -23.25 -6.37 -5.52
CA SER A 196 -22.77 -7.35 -6.51
C SER A 196 -21.25 -7.37 -6.61
N PHE A 197 -20.72 -8.54 -7.00
CA PHE A 197 -19.29 -8.79 -7.18
C PHE A 197 -19.02 -9.63 -8.43
N ASN A 198 -18.12 -9.12 -9.26
CA ASN A 198 -17.34 -9.90 -10.21
C ASN A 198 -15.90 -9.34 -10.25
N SER A 199 -14.98 -10.02 -10.92
CA SER A 199 -13.55 -9.63 -10.92
C SER A 199 -13.26 -8.25 -11.55
N SER A 200 -14.17 -7.74 -12.38
CA SER A 200 -14.02 -6.47 -13.10
C SER A 200 -14.87 -5.34 -12.52
N GLN A 201 -15.91 -5.68 -11.75
CA GLN A 201 -16.84 -4.70 -11.21
C GLN A 201 -17.38 -5.13 -9.84
N GLN A 202 -17.45 -4.19 -8.92
CA GLN A 202 -18.11 -4.35 -7.62
C GLN A 202 -19.07 -3.16 -7.42
N ILE A 203 -20.29 -3.47 -6.98
CA ILE A 203 -21.30 -2.46 -6.65
C ILE A 203 -21.56 -2.51 -5.15
N ILE A 204 -21.38 -1.36 -4.51
CA ILE A 204 -21.67 -1.19 -3.08
C ILE A 204 -22.71 -0.10 -2.88
N LYS A 205 -23.61 -0.34 -1.93
CA LYS A 205 -24.75 0.55 -1.62
C LYS A 205 -24.73 0.96 -0.14
N PRO A 206 -25.21 2.17 0.19
CA PRO A 206 -25.30 2.61 1.58
C PRO A 206 -26.05 1.63 2.47
N PHE A 207 -25.46 1.27 3.60
CA PHE A 207 -26.09 0.43 4.60
C PHE A 207 -27.03 1.29 5.47
N LYS A 208 -28.34 1.05 5.37
CA LYS A 208 -29.36 1.87 6.03
C LYS A 208 -29.17 1.94 7.56
N ASN A 209 -28.79 0.81 8.17
CA ASN A 209 -28.63 0.68 9.61
C ASN A 209 -27.19 0.88 10.09
N TYR A 210 -26.36 1.58 9.30
CA TYR A 210 -24.98 1.87 9.69
C TYR A 210 -24.95 2.69 10.99
N TRP A 211 -24.12 2.28 11.90
CA TRP A 211 -23.97 2.84 13.25
C TRP A 211 -23.21 4.19 13.30
N GLY A 212 -22.44 4.51 12.27
CA GLY A 212 -21.67 5.74 12.14
C GLY A 212 -22.26 6.76 11.19
N GLU A 213 -21.43 7.69 10.69
CA GLU A 213 -21.84 8.69 9.71
C GLU A 213 -22.18 8.05 8.37
N LYS A 214 -23.36 8.35 7.86
CA LYS A 214 -23.87 7.80 6.60
C LYS A 214 -23.12 8.35 5.39
N PRO A 215 -23.00 7.56 4.30
CA PRO A 215 -22.47 8.04 3.03
C PRO A 215 -23.23 9.23 2.47
N LEU A 216 -22.51 10.18 1.86
CA LEU A 216 -23.07 11.34 1.16
C LEU A 216 -23.57 10.98 -0.26
N ASN A 217 -23.22 9.82 -0.78
CA ASN A 217 -23.61 9.33 -2.11
C ASN A 217 -24.58 8.16 -2.04
N LYS A 218 -25.20 7.85 -3.18
CA LYS A 218 -26.20 6.78 -3.32
C LYS A 218 -25.60 5.39 -3.56
N GLY A 219 -24.27 5.29 -3.63
CA GLY A 219 -23.52 4.06 -3.85
C GLY A 219 -22.31 4.27 -4.75
N ILE A 220 -21.45 3.29 -4.79
CA ILE A 220 -20.21 3.28 -5.58
C ILE A 220 -20.24 2.10 -6.53
N ASN A 221 -19.87 2.35 -7.78
CA ASN A 221 -19.52 1.32 -8.76
C ASN A 221 -18.00 1.31 -8.92
N PHE A 222 -17.32 0.31 -8.40
CA PHE A 222 -15.93 0.08 -8.71
C PHE A 222 -15.80 -0.60 -10.06
N ILE A 223 -14.94 -0.04 -10.93
CA ILE A 223 -14.61 -0.63 -12.23
C ILE A 223 -13.10 -0.87 -12.29
N ASN A 224 -12.72 -2.10 -12.61
CA ASN A 224 -11.33 -2.51 -12.69
C ASN A 224 -10.92 -2.65 -14.16
N TYR A 225 -10.09 -1.72 -14.64
CA TYR A 225 -9.55 -1.74 -15.99
C TYR A 225 -8.37 -2.71 -16.09
N SER A 226 -8.09 -3.20 -17.29
CA SER A 226 -7.00 -4.17 -17.51
C SER A 226 -5.60 -3.56 -17.37
N ASN A 227 -5.46 -2.26 -17.65
CA ASN A 227 -4.18 -1.57 -17.62
C ASN A 227 -4.34 -0.05 -17.37
N SER A 228 -3.21 0.61 -17.12
CA SER A 228 -3.14 2.05 -16.85
C SER A 228 -3.62 2.93 -18.01
N SER A 229 -3.36 2.54 -19.26
CA SER A 229 -3.72 3.35 -20.42
C SER A 229 -5.23 3.44 -20.63
N THR A 230 -5.95 2.31 -20.49
CA THR A 230 -7.42 2.29 -20.57
C THR A 230 -8.05 3.05 -19.39
N LEU A 231 -7.50 2.88 -18.19
CA LEU A 231 -7.92 3.62 -17.00
C LEU A 231 -7.72 5.14 -17.17
N PHE A 232 -6.55 5.56 -17.67
CA PHE A 232 -6.26 6.97 -17.97
C PHE A 232 -7.18 7.55 -19.06
N GLY A 233 -7.51 6.76 -20.09
CA GLY A 233 -8.49 7.12 -21.12
C GLY A 233 -9.87 7.37 -20.51
N ALA A 234 -10.34 6.50 -19.66
CA ALA A 234 -11.67 6.51 -19.08
C ALA A 234 -11.97 7.80 -18.24
N ILE A 235 -11.00 8.32 -17.48
CA ILE A 235 -11.21 9.60 -16.77
C ILE A 235 -11.25 10.79 -17.75
N LYS A 236 -10.47 10.76 -18.83
CA LYS A 236 -10.48 11.81 -19.84
C LYS A 236 -11.78 11.84 -20.66
N THR A 237 -12.37 10.69 -20.94
CA THR A 237 -13.68 10.56 -21.62
C THR A 237 -14.87 10.70 -20.69
N LYS A 238 -14.64 10.91 -19.39
CA LYS A 238 -15.64 11.00 -18.33
C LYS A 238 -16.47 9.72 -18.17
N GLU A 239 -15.92 8.58 -18.54
CA GLU A 239 -16.54 7.27 -18.28
C GLU A 239 -16.48 6.90 -16.80
N VAL A 240 -15.45 7.38 -16.09
CA VAL A 240 -15.28 7.23 -14.65
C VAL A 240 -15.30 8.60 -13.97
N ASP A 241 -15.77 8.62 -12.73
CA ASP A 241 -15.91 9.83 -11.93
C ASP A 241 -14.68 10.09 -11.05
N VAL A 242 -14.07 9.01 -10.54
CA VAL A 242 -12.86 9.06 -9.68
C VAL A 242 -11.87 8.00 -10.13
N LEU A 243 -10.61 8.40 -10.27
CA LEU A 243 -9.50 7.53 -10.63
C LEU A 243 -8.51 7.44 -9.48
N ILE A 244 -8.13 6.20 -9.07
CA ILE A 244 -7.14 5.93 -8.01
C ILE A 244 -5.76 5.69 -8.61
N SER A 245 -4.72 6.27 -8.01
CA SER A 245 -3.37 6.36 -8.57
C SER A 245 -2.55 5.07 -8.59
N ASN A 246 -2.94 4.02 -7.88
CA ASN A 246 -2.10 2.84 -7.62
C ASN A 246 -1.57 2.13 -8.89
N SER A 247 -2.20 2.37 -10.03
CA SER A 247 -1.87 1.70 -11.29
C SER A 247 -1.62 2.66 -12.44
N ILE A 248 -1.40 3.94 -12.14
CA ILE A 248 -1.12 5.01 -13.10
C ILE A 248 0.39 5.23 -13.16
N ASP A 249 0.97 5.23 -14.35
CA ASP A 249 2.39 5.55 -14.51
C ASP A 249 2.70 7.04 -14.27
N ASP A 250 3.99 7.35 -14.05
CA ASP A 250 4.38 8.69 -13.62
C ASP A 250 4.12 9.77 -14.69
N LEU A 251 4.17 9.45 -15.99
CA LEU A 251 3.83 10.39 -17.06
C LEU A 251 2.32 10.69 -17.10
N GLN A 252 1.51 9.67 -16.88
CA GLN A 252 0.05 9.82 -16.75
C GLN A 252 -0.29 10.62 -15.49
N ARG A 253 0.39 10.38 -14.35
CA ARG A 253 0.29 11.21 -13.14
C ARG A 253 0.57 12.67 -13.42
N LEU A 254 1.68 12.96 -14.08
CA LEU A 254 2.05 14.32 -14.48
C LEU A 254 0.96 14.96 -15.34
N THR A 255 0.41 14.22 -16.30
CA THR A 255 -0.66 14.70 -17.17
C THR A 255 -1.93 15.03 -16.40
N LEU A 256 -2.38 14.14 -15.50
CA LEU A 256 -3.55 14.37 -14.62
C LEU A 256 -3.32 15.57 -13.69
N ASN A 257 -2.13 15.72 -13.11
CA ASN A 257 -1.78 16.89 -12.30
C ASN A 257 -1.84 18.20 -13.11
N ASN A 258 -1.43 18.17 -14.38
CA ASN A 258 -1.56 19.33 -15.27
C ASN A 258 -3.03 19.63 -15.61
N MET A 259 -3.89 18.62 -15.72
CA MET A 259 -5.34 18.81 -15.88
C MET A 259 -5.96 19.46 -14.62
N VAL A 260 -5.49 19.11 -13.42
CA VAL A 260 -5.88 19.78 -12.16
C VAL A 260 -5.46 21.26 -12.17
N LYS A 261 -4.19 21.55 -12.55
CA LYS A 261 -3.70 22.95 -12.68
C LYS A 261 -4.51 23.79 -13.67
N LYS A 262 -5.12 23.16 -14.69
CA LYS A 262 -5.98 23.79 -15.68
C LYS A 262 -7.47 23.80 -15.28
N ASP A 263 -7.76 23.46 -14.04
CA ASP A 263 -9.12 23.38 -13.50
C ASP A 263 -10.06 22.42 -14.27
N GLN A 264 -9.51 21.35 -14.84
CA GLN A 264 -10.29 20.32 -15.54
C GLN A 264 -10.68 19.14 -14.65
N LEU A 265 -9.91 18.89 -13.58
CA LEU A 265 -10.13 17.87 -12.56
C LEU A 265 -9.91 18.46 -11.17
N LYS A 266 -10.47 17.79 -10.14
CA LYS A 266 -10.04 17.94 -8.74
C LYS A 266 -9.08 16.78 -8.38
N SER A 267 -8.25 16.95 -7.36
CA SER A 267 -7.42 15.85 -6.84
C SER A 267 -7.27 15.89 -5.34
N GLY A 268 -7.23 14.73 -4.72
CA GLY A 268 -6.83 14.54 -3.33
C GLY A 268 -5.56 13.72 -3.24
N GLU A 269 -4.84 13.89 -2.14
CA GLU A 269 -3.58 13.21 -1.86
C GLU A 269 -3.56 12.76 -0.40
N GLY A 270 -3.16 11.52 -0.15
CA GLY A 270 -2.99 10.97 1.18
C GLY A 270 -1.53 11.06 1.66
N ASP A 271 -1.31 10.72 2.92
CA ASP A 271 0.03 10.60 3.46
C ASP A 271 0.82 9.54 2.70
N PRO A 272 2.12 9.74 2.47
CA PRO A 272 2.94 8.78 1.76
C PRO A 272 3.10 7.48 2.57
N ILE A 273 2.82 6.36 1.94
CA ILE A 273 2.83 5.03 2.57
C ILE A 273 3.70 4.00 1.84
N GLU A 274 4.05 4.26 0.59
CA GLU A 274 4.88 3.35 -0.20
C GLU A 274 6.30 3.90 -0.31
N ILE A 275 7.28 3.07 0.04
CA ILE A 275 8.71 3.34 -0.14
C ILE A 275 9.26 2.51 -1.29
N GLY A 276 10.07 3.12 -2.16
CA GLY A 276 10.87 2.40 -3.16
C GLY A 276 12.33 2.35 -2.74
N TYR A 277 12.95 1.18 -2.89
CA TYR A 277 14.33 0.94 -2.45
C TYR A 277 15.03 -0.09 -3.34
N ILE A 278 16.36 -0.16 -3.20
CA ILE A 278 17.17 -1.27 -3.69
C ILE A 278 17.59 -2.09 -2.48
N THR A 279 17.43 -3.41 -2.50
CA THR A 279 18.02 -4.34 -1.53
C THR A 279 19.27 -4.97 -2.10
N PHE A 280 20.26 -5.22 -1.22
CA PHE A 280 21.54 -5.85 -1.53
C PHE A 280 21.65 -7.18 -0.78
N LYS A 281 21.93 -8.27 -1.49
CA LYS A 281 22.19 -9.59 -0.91
C LYS A 281 23.50 -9.57 -0.14
N SER A 282 23.43 -9.44 1.17
CA SER A 282 24.55 -9.10 2.05
C SER A 282 25.26 -10.31 2.66
N ASN A 283 25.05 -11.52 2.16
CA ASN A 283 25.68 -12.77 2.64
C ASN A 283 26.66 -13.39 1.64
N LYS A 284 27.06 -12.65 0.60
CA LYS A 284 28.01 -13.08 -0.41
C LYS A 284 28.80 -11.88 -0.95
N LEU A 285 30.09 -12.08 -1.22
CA LEU A 285 30.91 -11.08 -1.90
C LEU A 285 30.35 -10.76 -3.30
N PRO A 286 30.51 -9.52 -3.77
CA PRO A 286 31.17 -8.38 -3.09
C PRO A 286 30.26 -7.65 -2.09
N LEU A 287 28.96 -7.94 -2.06
CA LEU A 287 27.98 -7.24 -1.25
C LEU A 287 27.93 -7.68 0.23
N GLU A 288 28.63 -8.73 0.62
CA GLU A 288 28.89 -9.06 2.02
C GLU A 288 29.73 -7.97 2.70
N ASN A 289 30.61 -7.32 1.92
CA ASN A 289 31.45 -6.26 2.42
C ASN A 289 30.62 -4.98 2.71
N LYS A 290 30.60 -4.60 3.98
CA LYS A 290 29.87 -3.41 4.47
C LYS A 290 30.38 -2.10 3.84
N VAL A 291 31.69 -2.01 3.55
CA VAL A 291 32.30 -0.80 2.96
C VAL A 291 31.80 -0.63 1.53
N VAL A 292 31.69 -1.71 0.77
CA VAL A 292 31.11 -1.72 -0.58
C VAL A 292 29.65 -1.24 -0.55
N ARG A 293 28.81 -1.80 0.31
CA ARG A 293 27.41 -1.37 0.45
C ARG A 293 27.30 0.11 0.86
N LYS A 294 28.18 0.55 1.77
CA LYS A 294 28.25 1.97 2.15
C LYS A 294 28.65 2.85 0.97
N ALA A 295 29.64 2.43 0.16
CA ALA A 295 30.02 3.15 -1.05
C ALA A 295 28.82 3.30 -2.01
N LEU A 296 28.09 2.20 -2.27
CA LEU A 296 26.88 2.22 -3.12
C LEU A 296 25.82 3.20 -2.62
N SER A 297 25.70 3.42 -1.31
CA SER A 297 24.72 4.36 -0.75
C SER A 297 25.00 5.83 -1.10
N TYR A 298 26.24 6.18 -1.48
CA TYR A 298 26.66 7.51 -1.92
C TYR A 298 26.56 7.72 -3.43
N THR A 299 26.27 6.66 -4.22
CA THR A 299 26.26 6.74 -5.70
C THR A 299 24.93 7.19 -6.28
N ILE A 300 23.87 7.32 -5.48
CA ILE A 300 22.52 7.56 -5.98
C ILE A 300 22.07 9.00 -5.75
N ASP A 301 21.86 9.75 -6.83
CA ASP A 301 21.27 11.09 -6.80
C ASP A 301 19.74 10.98 -6.86
N ARG A 302 19.11 11.03 -5.70
CA ARG A 302 17.66 10.83 -5.55
C ARG A 302 16.85 11.98 -6.14
N GLU A 303 17.38 13.20 -6.06
CA GLU A 303 16.77 14.39 -6.64
C GLU A 303 16.74 14.30 -8.18
N LEU A 304 17.86 13.91 -8.79
CA LEU A 304 17.94 13.67 -10.23
C LEU A 304 16.99 12.52 -10.64
N ILE A 305 16.98 11.42 -9.89
CA ILE A 305 16.07 10.29 -10.14
C ILE A 305 14.62 10.72 -10.05
N SER A 306 14.23 11.48 -9.02
CA SER A 306 12.87 12.01 -8.89
C SER A 306 12.46 12.79 -10.14
N GLN A 307 13.34 13.67 -10.65
CA GLN A 307 13.05 14.47 -11.83
C GLN A 307 13.00 13.65 -13.13
N GLN A 308 13.97 12.78 -13.35
CA GLN A 308 14.12 12.05 -14.62
C GLN A 308 13.21 10.83 -14.73
N VAL A 309 12.97 10.13 -13.62
CA VAL A 309 12.18 8.88 -13.62
C VAL A 309 10.70 9.17 -13.40
N SER A 310 10.38 10.07 -12.45
CA SER A 310 8.99 10.29 -12.01
C SER A 310 8.49 11.71 -12.29
N PHE A 311 9.26 12.54 -12.99
CA PHE A 311 8.86 13.93 -13.28
C PHE A 311 8.51 14.74 -12.02
N GLY A 312 9.17 14.42 -10.89
CA GLY A 312 8.91 15.04 -9.59
C GLY A 312 7.64 14.54 -8.87
N THR A 313 7.00 13.47 -9.36
CA THR A 313 5.79 12.91 -8.71
C THR A 313 6.10 11.96 -7.56
N ARG A 314 7.36 11.53 -7.38
CA ARG A 314 7.87 10.74 -6.26
C ARG A 314 8.89 11.55 -5.49
N GLU A 315 8.76 11.59 -4.17
CA GLU A 315 9.65 12.37 -3.32
C GLU A 315 10.96 11.62 -3.02
N PRO A 316 12.13 12.29 -3.07
CA PRO A 316 13.40 11.68 -2.66
C PRO A 316 13.38 11.20 -1.21
N LEU A 317 13.76 9.94 -0.97
CA LEU A 317 13.71 9.32 0.36
C LEU A 317 15.10 8.85 0.82
N ARG A 318 15.45 9.18 2.07
CA ARG A 318 16.69 8.72 2.76
C ARG A 318 16.39 8.04 4.09
N SER A 319 15.32 7.25 4.11
CA SER A 319 14.77 6.50 5.23
C SER A 319 14.04 5.28 4.67
N ILE A 320 13.99 4.15 5.39
CA ILE A 320 13.14 3.00 5.04
C ILE A 320 11.78 3.04 5.76
N VAL A 321 11.53 4.10 6.52
CA VAL A 321 10.25 4.39 7.16
C VAL A 321 9.72 5.72 6.63
N PRO A 322 8.45 5.84 6.24
CA PRO A 322 7.86 7.10 5.83
C PRO A 322 7.99 8.18 6.92
N PRO A 323 8.40 9.42 6.57
CA PRO A 323 8.76 10.46 7.55
C PRO A 323 7.66 10.81 8.56
N GLN A 324 6.39 10.76 8.17
CA GLN A 324 5.26 11.06 9.06
C GLN A 324 5.13 10.09 10.25
N LEU A 325 5.67 8.87 10.12
CA LEU A 325 5.65 7.87 11.19
C LEU A 325 6.75 8.12 12.25
N HIS A 326 7.76 8.91 11.91
CA HIS A 326 8.81 9.33 12.86
C HIS A 326 8.44 10.54 13.74
N LYS A 327 7.37 11.26 13.42
CA LYS A 327 6.98 12.54 14.07
C LYS A 327 8.07 13.62 14.04
N LYS A 328 9.18 13.38 13.33
CA LYS A 328 10.30 14.32 13.11
C LYS A 328 11.06 13.92 11.85
N GLU A 329 11.77 14.89 11.27
CA GLU A 329 12.63 14.61 10.12
C GLU A 329 13.82 13.73 10.53
N PHE A 330 13.95 12.57 9.89
CA PHE A 330 15.04 11.64 10.12
C PHE A 330 15.51 11.04 8.78
N LYS A 331 16.76 11.26 8.41
CA LYS A 331 17.34 10.93 7.11
C LYS A 331 18.70 10.24 7.29
N PRO A 332 18.74 8.98 7.79
CA PRO A 332 19.99 8.32 8.16
C PRO A 332 20.85 7.90 6.97
N TRP A 333 20.28 7.71 5.77
CA TRP A 333 21.06 7.42 4.56
C TRP A 333 21.76 8.67 4.02
N PRO A 334 22.98 8.55 3.45
CA PRO A 334 23.77 9.69 2.98
C PRO A 334 23.13 10.37 1.77
N LYS A 335 23.54 11.61 1.54
CA LYS A 335 23.35 12.32 0.27
C LYS A 335 24.27 11.74 -0.79
N TYR A 336 23.93 11.96 -2.05
CA TYR A 336 24.77 11.70 -3.19
C TYR A 336 26.15 12.36 -3.04
N ASN A 337 27.21 11.55 -3.18
CA ASN A 337 28.61 12.02 -3.15
C ASN A 337 29.52 10.97 -3.80
N PRO A 338 29.72 11.03 -5.13
CA PRO A 338 30.51 10.04 -5.87
C PRO A 338 31.99 10.05 -5.46
N ASN A 339 32.52 11.18 -4.98
CA ASN A 339 33.91 11.23 -4.49
C ASN A 339 34.11 10.40 -3.22
N THR A 340 33.14 10.45 -2.30
CA THR A 340 33.15 9.59 -1.10
C THR A 340 33.00 8.11 -1.49
N ALA A 341 32.10 7.80 -2.45
CA ALA A 341 31.94 6.45 -2.96
C ALA A 341 33.26 5.92 -3.54
N ARG A 342 33.92 6.70 -4.39
CA ARG A 342 35.22 6.38 -4.97
C ARG A 342 36.28 6.10 -3.93
N SER A 343 36.39 6.97 -2.92
CA SER A 343 37.35 6.79 -1.84
C SER A 343 37.13 5.49 -1.08
N LEU A 344 35.87 5.13 -0.79
CA LEU A 344 35.53 3.88 -0.12
C LEU A 344 35.82 2.66 -1.01
N LEU A 345 35.52 2.71 -2.31
CA LEU A 345 35.80 1.62 -3.23
C LEU A 345 37.32 1.39 -3.39
N LYS A 346 38.12 2.46 -3.40
CA LYS A 346 39.60 2.34 -3.41
C LYS A 346 40.15 1.64 -2.19
N THR A 347 39.59 1.83 -0.99
CA THR A 347 40.04 1.11 0.21
C THR A 347 39.79 -0.40 0.13
N GLU A 348 38.91 -0.83 -0.78
CA GLU A 348 38.60 -2.25 -1.01
C GLU A 348 39.25 -2.81 -2.28
N GLY A 349 40.18 -2.04 -2.89
CA GLY A 349 41.00 -2.51 -4.02
C GLY A 349 40.37 -2.24 -5.41
N TYR A 350 39.25 -1.59 -5.47
CA TYR A 350 38.64 -1.19 -6.75
C TYR A 350 39.15 0.18 -7.25
N CYS A 351 38.82 0.55 -8.47
CA CYS A 351 39.20 1.80 -9.16
C CYS A 351 40.64 1.86 -9.71
N GLU A 352 41.47 0.87 -9.50
CA GLU A 352 42.88 0.86 -9.98
C GLU A 352 43.15 -0.38 -10.83
N SER A 353 42.93 -1.56 -10.27
CA SER A 353 43.19 -2.85 -10.93
C SER A 353 41.92 -3.62 -11.27
N GLU A 354 40.83 -3.33 -10.57
CA GLU A 354 39.55 -4.03 -10.72
C GLU A 354 38.38 -3.06 -10.68
N ILE A 355 37.38 -3.32 -11.54
CA ILE A 355 36.10 -2.62 -11.56
C ILE A 355 35.07 -3.51 -10.88
N LEU A 356 34.42 -2.99 -9.84
CA LEU A 356 33.31 -3.67 -9.18
C LEU A 356 32.12 -3.77 -10.12
N SER A 357 31.67 -4.97 -10.48
CA SER A 357 30.46 -5.19 -11.27
C SER A 357 29.32 -5.70 -10.38
N ILE A 358 28.16 -5.00 -10.44
CA ILE A 358 26.95 -5.34 -9.67
C ILE A 358 25.79 -5.61 -10.64
N PRO A 359 25.25 -6.84 -10.70
CA PRO A 359 24.02 -7.14 -11.39
C PRO A 359 22.82 -6.54 -10.63
N LEU A 360 22.12 -5.61 -11.28
CA LEU A 360 20.89 -5.00 -10.76
C LEU A 360 19.68 -5.60 -11.45
N THR A 361 18.87 -6.30 -10.70
CA THR A 361 17.57 -6.80 -11.16
C THR A 361 16.49 -5.75 -10.94
N PHE A 362 15.63 -5.57 -11.95
CA PHE A 362 14.45 -4.73 -11.88
C PHE A 362 13.21 -5.47 -12.40
N ARG A 363 12.02 -5.12 -11.91
CA ARG A 363 10.76 -5.72 -12.34
C ARG A 363 10.39 -5.17 -13.74
N SER A 364 10.48 -6.02 -14.75
CA SER A 364 10.32 -5.64 -16.17
C SER A 364 8.93 -5.09 -16.52
N ASN A 365 7.92 -5.46 -15.75
CA ASN A 365 6.53 -4.99 -15.88
C ASN A 365 6.22 -3.74 -15.01
N VAL A 366 7.24 -3.15 -14.34
CA VAL A 366 7.13 -1.90 -13.57
C VAL A 366 7.97 -0.82 -14.26
N PRO A 367 7.37 0.11 -15.02
CA PRO A 367 8.11 1.10 -15.81
C PRO A 367 9.09 1.95 -15.00
N ALA A 368 8.70 2.35 -13.78
CA ALA A 368 9.54 3.15 -12.90
C ALA A 368 10.83 2.43 -12.47
N ASP A 369 10.78 1.11 -12.23
CA ASP A 369 11.94 0.30 -11.89
C ASP A 369 12.97 0.29 -13.04
N LYS A 370 12.49 0.10 -14.29
CA LYS A 370 13.35 0.12 -15.47
C LYS A 370 14.01 1.47 -15.65
N LEU A 371 13.27 2.56 -15.51
CA LEU A 371 13.81 3.91 -15.64
C LEU A 371 14.80 4.23 -14.52
N LEU A 372 14.53 3.81 -13.28
CA LEU A 372 15.46 3.92 -12.16
C LEU A 372 16.77 3.17 -12.46
N ALA A 373 16.68 1.91 -12.89
CA ALA A 373 17.83 1.08 -13.19
C ALA A 373 18.73 1.72 -14.29
N LEU A 374 18.12 2.20 -15.36
CA LEU A 374 18.82 2.91 -16.43
C LEU A 374 19.47 4.20 -15.93
N THR A 375 18.75 5.04 -15.20
CA THR A 375 19.23 6.33 -14.69
C THR A 375 20.38 6.12 -13.70
N TRP A 376 20.29 5.16 -12.77
CA TRP A 376 21.38 4.89 -11.82
C TRP A 376 22.62 4.33 -12.52
N ARG A 377 22.47 3.38 -13.46
CA ARG A 377 23.58 2.91 -14.30
C ARG A 377 24.28 4.05 -15.02
N ASP A 378 23.53 4.96 -15.61
CA ASP A 378 24.09 6.08 -16.37
C ASP A 378 24.77 7.12 -15.45
N GLN A 379 24.27 7.33 -14.21
CA GLN A 379 24.97 8.10 -13.18
C GLN A 379 26.33 7.47 -12.86
N ILE A 380 26.36 6.17 -12.59
CA ILE A 380 27.60 5.44 -12.27
C ILE A 380 28.58 5.51 -13.43
N LYS A 381 28.12 5.29 -14.65
CA LYS A 381 28.95 5.40 -15.85
C LYS A 381 29.56 6.79 -16.03
N ARG A 382 28.84 7.84 -15.68
CA ARG A 382 29.33 9.23 -15.74
C ARG A 382 30.38 9.51 -14.66
N ASP A 383 30.15 9.03 -13.41
CA ASP A 383 30.89 9.50 -12.25
C ASP A 383 31.94 8.50 -11.72
N LEU A 384 31.77 7.21 -11.99
CA LEU A 384 32.54 6.10 -11.37
C LEU A 384 32.87 4.97 -12.35
N SER A 385 32.93 5.23 -13.66
CA SER A 385 33.16 4.19 -14.69
C SER A 385 34.47 3.41 -14.52
N ASP A 386 35.44 3.99 -13.84
CA ASP A 386 36.73 3.37 -13.50
C ASP A 386 36.68 2.53 -12.21
N CYS A 387 35.59 2.58 -11.45
CA CYS A 387 35.45 1.93 -10.15
C CYS A 387 34.28 0.93 -10.08
N LEU A 388 33.19 1.24 -10.77
CA LEU A 388 31.91 0.54 -10.59
C LEU A 388 31.16 0.44 -11.91
N GLU A 389 30.58 -0.71 -12.18
CA GLU A 389 29.67 -0.99 -13.29
C GLU A 389 28.37 -1.61 -12.76
N ILE A 390 27.25 -1.19 -13.32
CA ILE A 390 25.93 -1.80 -13.07
C ILE A 390 25.47 -2.50 -14.34
N THR A 391 25.27 -3.82 -14.26
CA THR A 391 24.67 -4.63 -15.32
C THR A 391 23.17 -4.81 -15.02
N LEU A 392 22.31 -4.69 -16.03
CA LEU A 392 20.85 -4.64 -15.84
C LEU A 392 20.19 -5.95 -16.23
N ASN A 393 19.33 -6.46 -15.35
CA ASN A 393 18.55 -7.67 -15.56
C ASN A 393 17.05 -7.40 -15.32
N GLY A 394 16.23 -7.45 -16.38
CA GLY A 394 14.78 -7.22 -16.29
C GLY A 394 14.03 -8.54 -16.17
N ILE A 395 13.39 -8.78 -15.02
CA ILE A 395 12.62 -9.99 -14.71
C ILE A 395 11.18 -9.61 -14.35
N GLU A 396 10.21 -10.43 -14.72
CA GLU A 396 8.80 -10.21 -14.36
C GLU A 396 8.58 -10.30 -12.84
N SER A 397 7.70 -9.43 -12.28
CA SER A 397 7.49 -9.26 -10.83
C SER A 397 7.23 -10.55 -10.08
N THR A 398 6.35 -11.43 -10.58
CA THR A 398 5.99 -12.70 -9.92
C THR A 398 7.21 -13.60 -9.76
N THR A 399 8.08 -13.64 -10.78
CA THR A 399 9.34 -14.39 -10.72
C THR A 399 10.31 -13.78 -9.72
N VAL A 400 10.43 -12.45 -9.68
CA VAL A 400 11.27 -11.75 -8.71
C VAL A 400 10.84 -12.13 -7.29
N TYR A 401 9.57 -11.95 -6.95
CA TYR A 401 9.07 -12.26 -5.59
C TYR A 401 9.21 -13.74 -5.22
N LYS A 402 9.01 -14.66 -6.17
CA LYS A 402 9.17 -16.09 -5.92
C LYS A 402 10.61 -16.47 -5.59
N GLN A 403 11.59 -15.85 -6.25
CA GLN A 403 13.01 -16.21 -6.13
C GLN A 403 13.78 -15.32 -5.12
N LEU A 404 13.14 -14.30 -4.56
CA LEU A 404 13.78 -13.33 -3.68
C LEU A 404 14.39 -14.01 -2.44
N SER A 405 13.58 -14.82 -1.74
CA SER A 405 14.04 -15.57 -0.55
C SER A 405 15.01 -16.71 -0.83
N GLU A 406 15.12 -17.12 -2.09
CA GLU A 406 16.14 -18.09 -2.55
C GLU A 406 17.52 -17.43 -2.73
N GLY A 407 17.58 -16.09 -2.66
CA GLY A 407 18.81 -15.31 -2.85
C GLY A 407 19.31 -15.34 -4.29
N ALA A 408 18.39 -15.36 -5.27
CA ALA A 408 18.73 -15.39 -6.69
C ALA A 408 19.36 -14.08 -7.21
N PHE A 409 19.17 -12.96 -6.48
CA PHE A 409 19.54 -11.62 -6.95
C PHE A 409 20.60 -10.99 -6.04
N GLU A 410 21.63 -10.37 -6.60
CA GLU A 410 22.64 -9.62 -5.85
C GLU A 410 22.12 -8.24 -5.42
N ALA A 411 21.52 -7.52 -6.36
CA ALA A 411 20.81 -6.27 -6.10
C ALA A 411 19.45 -6.28 -6.82
N VAL A 412 18.40 -5.80 -6.15
CA VAL A 412 17.06 -5.79 -6.74
C VAL A 412 16.27 -4.55 -6.33
N ILE A 413 15.54 -3.94 -7.29
CA ILE A 413 14.64 -2.80 -7.06
C ILE A 413 13.28 -3.35 -6.60
N LEU A 414 12.81 -2.85 -5.46
CA LEU A 414 11.56 -3.25 -4.82
C LEU A 414 10.82 -2.03 -4.26
N ASP A 415 9.58 -2.26 -3.84
CA ASP A 415 8.77 -1.35 -3.06
C ASP A 415 8.20 -2.04 -1.81
N TRP A 416 7.77 -1.24 -0.85
CA TRP A 416 7.11 -1.72 0.36
C TRP A 416 6.05 -0.74 0.85
N THR A 417 4.90 -1.28 1.25
CA THR A 417 3.84 -0.54 1.94
C THR A 417 3.54 -1.24 3.26
N GLY A 418 3.59 -0.52 4.36
CA GLY A 418 3.28 -1.07 5.67
C GLY A 418 1.82 -1.53 5.77
N ALA A 419 1.59 -2.69 6.39
CA ALA A 419 0.24 -3.24 6.59
C ALA A 419 -0.60 -2.43 7.60
N TYR A 420 0.02 -1.55 8.36
CA TYR A 420 -0.59 -0.64 9.32
C TYR A 420 0.33 0.58 9.55
N PRO A 421 -0.21 1.74 9.99
CA PRO A 421 0.56 2.98 10.09
C PRO A 421 1.44 3.02 11.36
N ASP A 422 2.52 2.27 11.34
CA ASP A 422 3.51 2.17 12.40
C ASP A 422 4.91 1.94 11.81
N PRO A 423 6.00 2.54 12.36
CA PRO A 423 7.37 2.29 11.87
C PRO A 423 7.75 0.81 11.86
N GLU A 424 7.25 0.02 12.80
CA GLU A 424 7.50 -1.43 12.85
C GLU A 424 7.02 -2.14 11.59
N ALA A 425 5.90 -1.71 10.98
CA ALA A 425 5.37 -2.29 9.74
C ALA A 425 6.32 -2.13 8.53
N TYR A 426 7.35 -1.30 8.67
CA TYR A 426 8.44 -1.12 7.68
C TYR A 426 9.75 -1.77 8.14
N LEU A 427 10.06 -1.67 9.44
CA LEU A 427 11.34 -2.16 9.96
C LEU A 427 11.37 -3.68 10.10
N THR A 428 10.34 -4.28 10.71
CA THR A 428 10.31 -5.72 10.97
C THR A 428 10.33 -6.56 9.70
N PRO A 429 9.49 -6.30 8.66
CA PRO A 429 9.49 -7.09 7.43
C PRO A 429 10.78 -6.98 6.60
N LEU A 430 11.57 -5.96 6.82
CA LEU A 430 12.84 -5.78 6.12
C LEU A 430 14.04 -6.28 6.92
N LEU A 431 14.00 -6.23 8.27
CA LEU A 431 15.18 -6.31 9.11
C LEU A 431 15.17 -7.45 10.12
N SER A 432 14.00 -8.04 10.45
CA SER A 432 13.98 -9.07 11.49
C SER A 432 14.64 -10.36 11.05
N CYS A 433 15.37 -10.97 11.97
CA CYS A 433 16.15 -12.18 11.77
C CYS A 433 16.09 -13.08 13.01
N ASN A 434 15.60 -14.29 12.82
CA ASN A 434 15.43 -15.26 13.91
C ASN A 434 16.68 -16.14 14.12
N GLU A 435 17.51 -16.27 13.10
CA GLU A 435 18.72 -17.08 13.14
C GLU A 435 19.87 -16.34 12.45
N LEU A 436 20.86 -15.91 13.24
CA LEU A 436 22.02 -15.15 12.79
C LEU A 436 23.27 -16.01 12.77
N ASN A 437 24.04 -15.88 11.69
CA ASN A 437 25.44 -16.31 11.63
C ASN A 437 26.31 -15.10 11.29
N ASN A 438 27.02 -14.56 12.28
CA ASN A 438 27.70 -13.26 12.18
C ASN A 438 26.71 -12.14 11.76
N ASN A 439 26.93 -11.56 10.57
CA ASN A 439 26.05 -10.52 9.99
C ASN A 439 25.12 -11.06 8.89
N SER A 440 25.04 -12.38 8.72
CA SER A 440 24.15 -13.03 7.77
C SER A 440 22.92 -13.57 8.48
N CYS A 441 21.75 -13.23 7.96
CA CYS A 441 20.47 -13.81 8.39
C CYS A 441 20.23 -15.13 7.65
N LEU A 442 20.06 -16.22 8.41
CA LEU A 442 19.76 -17.54 7.87
C LEU A 442 18.25 -17.82 7.85
N LYS A 443 17.49 -17.21 8.78
CA LYS A 443 16.04 -17.40 8.89
C LYS A 443 15.38 -16.16 9.47
N GLY A 444 14.34 -15.67 8.81
CA GLY A 444 13.55 -14.50 9.22
C GLY A 444 13.19 -13.61 8.05
N GLU A 445 12.58 -12.47 8.31
CA GLU A 445 12.06 -11.56 7.29
C GLU A 445 13.17 -10.96 6.40
N ALA A 446 14.37 -10.76 6.93
CA ALA A 446 15.51 -10.31 6.15
C ALA A 446 15.90 -11.30 5.02
N VAL A 447 15.54 -12.58 5.13
CA VAL A 447 15.68 -13.57 4.05
C VAL A 447 14.57 -13.38 3.01
N PHE A 448 13.32 -13.23 3.47
CA PHE A 448 12.18 -13.02 2.57
C PHE A 448 12.26 -11.69 1.80
N SER A 449 12.84 -10.65 2.40
CA SER A 449 13.10 -9.36 1.74
C SER A 449 14.35 -9.35 0.83
N GLY A 450 15.09 -10.48 0.75
CA GLY A 450 16.23 -10.68 -0.14
C GLY A 450 17.55 -10.04 0.33
N SER A 451 17.60 -9.41 1.49
CA SER A 451 18.84 -8.79 1.99
C SER A 451 19.80 -9.78 2.63
N PHE A 452 19.31 -10.82 3.26
CA PHE A 452 20.08 -11.79 4.06
C PHE A 452 20.99 -11.12 5.10
N TRP A 453 20.70 -9.87 5.44
CA TRP A 453 21.48 -9.10 6.38
C TRP A 453 20.90 -9.19 7.79
N GLY A 454 21.78 -9.29 8.80
CA GLY A 454 21.37 -9.23 10.18
C GLY A 454 22.43 -8.56 11.04
N ASP A 455 22.00 -8.02 12.17
CA ASP A 455 22.84 -7.39 13.18
C ASP A 455 22.25 -7.69 14.56
N LYS A 456 23.05 -8.30 15.46
CA LYS A 456 22.58 -8.73 16.77
C LYS A 456 21.97 -7.58 17.59
N LYS A 457 22.66 -6.43 17.61
CA LYS A 457 22.19 -5.25 18.37
C LYS A 457 20.88 -4.69 17.79
N LEU A 458 20.72 -4.78 16.48
CA LEU A 458 19.47 -4.37 15.82
C LEU A 458 18.32 -5.28 16.24
N GLN A 459 18.52 -6.62 16.29
CA GLN A 459 17.49 -7.56 16.75
C GLN A 459 17.10 -7.28 18.21
N GLU A 460 18.07 -7.07 19.10
CA GLU A 460 17.82 -6.69 20.50
C GLU A 460 17.00 -5.39 20.61
N LEU A 461 17.25 -4.41 19.73
CA LEU A 461 16.47 -3.17 19.71
C LEU A 461 15.06 -3.36 19.13
N LEU A 462 14.88 -4.21 18.12
CA LEU A 462 13.54 -4.55 17.61
C LEU A 462 12.70 -5.23 18.70
N GLU A 463 13.24 -6.23 19.37
CA GLU A 463 12.56 -6.91 20.48
C GLU A 463 12.21 -5.93 21.61
N LYS A 464 13.16 -5.08 22.01
CA LYS A 464 12.94 -4.06 23.03
C LYS A 464 11.86 -3.06 22.65
N SER A 465 11.68 -2.75 21.35
CA SER A 465 10.64 -1.82 20.89
C SER A 465 9.24 -2.31 21.23
N GLU A 466 9.03 -3.63 21.32
CA GLU A 466 7.73 -4.22 21.65
C GLU A 466 7.35 -4.04 23.14
N GLU A 467 8.34 -3.80 24.00
CA GLU A 467 8.14 -3.57 25.43
C GLU A 467 8.01 -2.08 25.80
N LEU A 468 8.38 -1.20 24.86
CA LEU A 468 8.36 0.25 25.05
C LEU A 468 7.08 0.86 24.46
N ASP A 469 6.72 2.03 24.95
CA ASP A 469 5.59 2.82 24.44
C ASP A 469 5.99 4.26 24.10
N GLY A 470 5.09 4.99 23.47
CA GLY A 470 5.20 6.41 23.20
C GLY A 470 6.53 6.82 22.58
N GLU A 471 7.12 7.88 23.14
CA GLU A 471 8.37 8.47 22.64
C GLU A 471 9.59 7.55 22.86
N ASN A 472 9.60 6.76 23.93
CA ASN A 472 10.69 5.81 24.20
C ASN A 472 10.77 4.75 23.12
N ARG A 473 9.62 4.21 22.70
CA ARG A 473 9.51 3.26 21.58
C ARG A 473 10.00 3.89 20.28
N LEU A 474 9.50 5.07 19.96
CA LEU A 474 9.88 5.77 18.73
C LEU A 474 11.38 6.05 18.66
N ASN A 475 11.97 6.53 19.75
CA ASN A 475 13.42 6.78 19.83
C ASN A 475 14.23 5.48 19.70
N ASN A 476 13.69 4.33 20.16
CA ASN A 476 14.33 3.04 20.00
C ASN A 476 14.26 2.55 18.55
N LEU A 477 13.12 2.69 17.86
CA LEU A 477 12.96 2.35 16.43
C LEU A 477 13.85 3.23 15.53
N ILE A 478 14.06 4.50 15.88
CA ILE A 478 15.03 5.39 15.21
C ILE A 478 16.47 4.84 15.33
N LYS A 479 16.84 4.23 16.46
CA LYS A 479 18.16 3.58 16.60
C LYS A 479 18.26 2.33 15.72
N VAL A 480 17.17 1.55 15.61
CA VAL A 480 17.09 0.40 14.68
C VAL A 480 17.39 0.86 13.26
N GLU A 481 16.67 1.88 12.79
CA GLU A 481 16.84 2.39 11.43
C GLU A 481 18.24 2.98 11.19
N LYS A 482 18.83 3.64 12.18
CA LYS A 482 20.21 4.13 12.11
C LYS A 482 21.23 2.99 11.92
N LEU A 483 21.03 1.87 12.61
CA LEU A 483 21.86 0.67 12.41
C LEU A 483 21.64 0.06 11.02
N ALA A 484 20.40 0.01 10.53
CA ALA A 484 20.10 -0.45 9.18
C ALA A 484 20.81 0.40 8.11
N ALA A 485 20.79 1.73 8.25
CA ALA A 485 21.52 2.63 7.37
C ALA A 485 23.04 2.41 7.42
N GLN A 486 23.58 2.14 8.61
CA GLN A 486 25.01 1.80 8.78
C GLN A 486 25.34 0.44 8.16
N GLY A 487 24.42 -0.51 8.18
CA GLY A 487 24.56 -1.82 7.55
C GLY A 487 24.56 -1.76 6.03
N GLY A 488 23.80 -0.83 5.46
CA GLY A 488 23.75 -0.56 4.03
C GLY A 488 23.11 -1.64 3.17
N ALA A 489 22.37 -2.60 3.77
CA ALA A 489 21.71 -3.68 3.05
C ALA A 489 20.50 -3.19 2.22
N TYR A 490 20.00 -2.02 2.54
CA TYR A 490 18.92 -1.33 1.81
C TYR A 490 19.36 0.06 1.38
N LEU A 491 18.90 0.47 0.22
CA LEU A 491 19.13 1.80 -0.33
C LEU A 491 17.78 2.43 -0.68
N PRO A 492 17.19 3.23 0.22
CA PRO A 492 15.93 3.92 -0.04
C PRO A 492 16.10 4.96 -1.14
N ILE A 493 15.12 5.06 -2.03
CA ILE A 493 15.15 5.89 -3.23
C ILE A 493 14.10 6.98 -3.18
N TRP A 494 12.82 6.58 -3.08
CA TRP A 494 11.68 7.50 -3.16
C TRP A 494 10.53 7.08 -2.27
N LEU A 495 9.64 8.04 -2.09
CA LEU A 495 8.39 7.93 -1.39
C LEU A 495 7.24 8.19 -2.37
N VAL A 496 6.16 7.42 -2.27
CA VAL A 496 4.99 7.55 -3.13
C VAL A 496 3.76 7.87 -2.30
N ASN A 497 3.11 8.98 -2.66
CA ASN A 497 1.85 9.39 -2.05
C ASN A 497 0.67 8.75 -2.80
N PRO A 498 -0.29 8.14 -2.09
CA PRO A 498 -1.55 7.76 -2.70
C PRO A 498 -2.29 9.01 -3.16
N LYS A 499 -2.81 8.96 -4.37
CA LYS A 499 -3.49 10.09 -5.00
C LYS A 499 -4.72 9.63 -5.75
N ALA A 500 -5.72 10.49 -5.85
CA ALA A 500 -6.89 10.27 -6.68
C ALA A 500 -7.29 11.56 -7.38
N TRP A 501 -7.87 11.40 -8.56
CA TRP A 501 -8.42 12.51 -9.35
C TRP A 501 -9.91 12.28 -9.53
N SER A 502 -10.68 13.35 -9.41
CA SER A 502 -12.14 13.34 -9.65
C SER A 502 -12.55 14.34 -10.72
N LEU A 503 -13.67 14.06 -11.37
CA LEU A 503 -14.33 15.02 -12.25
C LEU A 503 -14.77 16.26 -11.44
N LYS A 504 -15.01 17.37 -12.10
CA LYS A 504 -15.35 18.66 -11.47
C LYS A 504 -16.66 18.64 -10.68
N ASP A 505 -17.63 17.84 -11.14
CA ASP A 505 -18.93 17.63 -10.48
C ASP A 505 -18.88 16.60 -9.34
N ILE A 506 -17.70 16.10 -8.98
CA ILE A 506 -17.48 15.23 -7.83
C ILE A 506 -16.66 15.99 -6.79
N SER A 507 -16.93 15.75 -5.52
CA SER A 507 -16.12 16.30 -4.42
C SER A 507 -14.65 15.89 -4.55
N GLN A 508 -13.76 16.69 -3.97
CA GLN A 508 -12.34 16.34 -3.88
C GLN A 508 -12.17 15.04 -3.07
N PRO A 509 -11.45 14.02 -3.58
CA PRO A 509 -11.20 12.80 -2.82
C PRO A 509 -10.41 13.08 -1.53
N GLU A 510 -10.88 12.55 -0.40
CA GLU A 510 -10.20 12.60 0.89
C GLU A 510 -9.59 11.23 1.20
N PHE A 511 -8.46 11.23 1.90
CA PHE A 511 -7.75 10.01 2.27
C PHE A 511 -7.72 9.83 3.79
N SER A 512 -7.82 8.57 4.22
CA SER A 512 -7.48 8.14 5.58
C SER A 512 -5.96 8.03 5.76
N LYS A 513 -5.52 7.86 6.99
CA LYS A 513 -4.08 7.78 7.32
C LYS A 513 -3.39 6.49 6.84
N ASP A 514 -4.16 5.50 6.45
CA ASP A 514 -3.70 4.27 5.78
C ASP A 514 -3.70 4.37 4.24
N GLY A 515 -3.87 5.59 3.70
CA GLY A 515 -3.76 5.88 2.27
C GLY A 515 -4.95 5.43 1.42
N LEU A 516 -6.09 5.13 2.02
CA LEU A 516 -7.32 4.74 1.34
C LEU A 516 -8.28 5.93 1.20
N ILE A 517 -9.01 6.00 0.08
CA ILE A 517 -10.02 7.04 -0.12
C ILE A 517 -11.21 6.81 0.80
N ILE A 518 -11.66 7.87 1.46
CA ILE A 518 -12.86 7.86 2.30
C ILE A 518 -14.09 7.96 1.39
N LEU A 519 -14.53 6.83 0.85
CA LEU A 519 -15.58 6.76 -0.17
C LEU A 519 -16.91 7.34 0.27
N LYS A 520 -17.23 7.29 1.57
CA LYS A 520 -18.47 7.85 2.12
C LYS A 520 -18.55 9.38 1.99
N ASN A 521 -17.41 10.07 1.86
CA ASN A 521 -17.31 11.52 1.71
C ASN A 521 -17.36 11.98 0.24
N LEU A 522 -17.32 11.04 -0.71
CA LEU A 522 -17.52 11.39 -2.12
C LEU A 522 -18.96 11.81 -2.34
N GLU A 523 -19.15 12.96 -2.99
CA GLU A 523 -20.46 13.52 -3.30
C GLU A 523 -20.45 14.04 -4.74
N ARG A 524 -21.61 13.98 -5.40
CA ARG A 524 -21.83 14.59 -6.71
C ARG A 524 -22.63 15.87 -6.53
N ASP A 525 -22.08 16.99 -7.00
CA ASP A 525 -22.69 18.32 -7.00
C ASP A 525 -24.02 18.38 -7.77
#